data_c324450ee5a5c739b5affdd5db616cb0
#
_entry.id   c324450ee5a5c739b5affdd5db616cb0
#
_cell.length_a   1.000
_cell.length_b   1.000
_cell.length_c   1.000
_cell.angle_alpha   90.00
_cell.angle_beta   90.00
_cell.angle_gamma   90.00
#
_symmetry.space_group_name_H-M   'P 1'
#
loop_
_entity.id
_entity.type
_entity.pdbx_description
1 polymer ?
#
loop_
_entity_poly.entity_id
_entity_poly.type
_entity_poly.pdbx_seq_one_letter_code
_entity_poly.pdbx_strand_id
1 'polypeptide(L)'
;RNCVCSISAYQHVGITRPILESVQGYYVNKFLFPLLNGWGDVISRLQEWKIQGAHPQREFAAKYVAPYAERQRKIFVIISDAMRYEVAQEFAEKVRKINQCVVDVDSMLGCLPSYTQLGMASLLPGESKQIVAKDMNATVDGISSTGTDSRSKILSAAYEGKGIAVQYEDFILMTPKVEVREMMKNNDVIYIYHNHIDKVGDSMTTEAKTPEAVEKAFDELEKVIKAIVSANGTNILVTADHGFLFQQEDVTDDNMMDDPDHTDLIGKGRRYFIGNTIAPRRGLKVFTASQLGLEGEWSAAFPQGLSMFRQKGSGKRFVHGGLSLHEVVVPVIRINKSRADDLDEVEVEVIATPP
;
A
#
# COMPACT_ATOMS: atom_id res chain seq x y z
N ARG A 1 -11.87 -9.16 8.71
CA ARG A 1 -11.39 -9.92 7.54
C ARG A 1 -11.38 -11.42 7.82
N ASN A 2 -10.65 -11.93 8.80
CA ASN A 2 -10.53 -13.36 9.09
C ASN A 2 -11.89 -14.04 9.34
N CYS A 3 -12.81 -13.40 10.07
CA CYS A 3 -14.16 -13.89 10.29
C CYS A 3 -14.92 -14.03 8.96
N VAL A 4 -14.85 -13.04 8.08
CA VAL A 4 -15.52 -13.05 6.77
C VAL A 4 -14.93 -14.16 5.88
N CYS A 5 -13.59 -14.28 5.78
CA CYS A 5 -12.94 -15.34 5.02
C CYS A 5 -13.34 -16.73 5.56
N SER A 6 -13.30 -16.93 6.88
CA SER A 6 -13.66 -18.21 7.50
C SER A 6 -15.11 -18.60 7.23
N ILE A 7 -16.05 -17.64 7.34
CA ILE A 7 -17.48 -17.91 7.11
C ILE A 7 -17.77 -18.13 5.62
N SER A 8 -17.10 -17.38 4.72
CA SER A 8 -17.29 -17.53 3.27
C SER A 8 -16.79 -18.90 2.74
N ALA A 9 -15.85 -19.53 3.45
CA ALA A 9 -15.38 -20.88 3.12
C ALA A 9 -16.43 -21.98 3.42
N TYR A 10 -17.44 -21.71 4.26
CA TYR A 10 -18.51 -22.67 4.53
C TYR A 10 -19.65 -22.55 3.52
N GLN A 11 -19.96 -23.65 2.84
CA GLN A 11 -20.97 -23.72 1.75
C GLN A 11 -22.44 -23.61 2.22
N HIS A 12 -22.74 -23.44 3.49
CA HIS A 12 -24.10 -23.32 4.03
C HIS A 12 -24.63 -21.88 3.96
N VAL A 13 -24.93 -21.42 2.75
CA VAL A 13 -25.37 -20.05 2.43
C VAL A 13 -26.56 -19.57 3.29
N GLY A 14 -27.49 -20.47 3.66
CA GLY A 14 -28.69 -20.11 4.43
C GLY A 14 -28.42 -19.69 5.87
N ILE A 15 -27.37 -20.23 6.53
CA ILE A 15 -27.03 -19.92 7.94
C ILE A 15 -25.94 -18.85 7.99
N THR A 16 -24.97 -18.90 7.09
CA THR A 16 -23.79 -18.03 7.13
C THR A 16 -24.09 -16.63 6.63
N ARG A 17 -25.01 -16.47 5.65
CA ARG A 17 -25.34 -15.17 5.07
C ARG A 17 -25.87 -14.14 6.08
N PRO A 18 -26.88 -14.44 6.93
CA PRO A 18 -27.35 -13.49 7.94
C PRO A 18 -26.26 -13.08 8.95
N ILE A 19 -25.33 -13.99 9.27
CA ILE A 19 -24.21 -13.70 10.16
C ILE A 19 -23.25 -12.72 9.48
N LEU A 20 -22.91 -12.95 8.20
CA LEU A 20 -22.07 -12.05 7.42
C LEU A 20 -22.68 -10.66 7.30
N GLU A 21 -23.97 -10.55 6.96
CA GLU A 21 -24.71 -9.30 6.87
C GLU A 21 -24.71 -8.55 8.22
N SER A 22 -24.90 -9.27 9.34
CA SER A 22 -24.85 -8.69 10.68
C SER A 22 -23.46 -8.16 11.04
N VAL A 23 -22.40 -8.95 10.78
CA VAL A 23 -21.01 -8.56 11.02
C VAL A 23 -20.65 -7.34 10.16
N GLN A 24 -21.02 -7.35 8.90
CA GLN A 24 -20.78 -6.25 7.97
C GLN A 24 -21.52 -4.98 8.40
N GLY A 25 -22.80 -5.09 8.74
CA GLY A 25 -23.59 -3.97 9.24
C GLY A 25 -22.99 -3.36 10.52
N TYR A 26 -22.52 -4.21 11.43
CA TYR A 26 -21.84 -3.75 12.65
C TYR A 26 -20.52 -3.03 12.32
N TYR A 27 -19.68 -3.61 11.45
CA TYR A 27 -18.42 -3.00 11.01
C TYR A 27 -18.65 -1.64 10.35
N VAL A 28 -19.57 -1.57 9.39
CA VAL A 28 -19.84 -0.33 8.67
C VAL A 28 -20.42 0.74 9.59
N ASN A 29 -21.47 0.42 10.37
CA ASN A 29 -22.22 1.42 11.14
C ASN A 29 -21.52 1.80 12.46
N LYS A 30 -20.82 0.87 13.13
CA LYS A 30 -20.22 1.11 14.46
C LYS A 30 -18.75 1.44 14.41
N PHE A 31 -18.04 1.11 13.33
CA PHE A 31 -16.61 1.39 13.20
C PHE A 31 -16.33 2.30 12.01
N LEU A 32 -16.66 1.90 10.79
CA LEU A 32 -16.22 2.57 9.58
C LEU A 32 -16.81 3.99 9.44
N PHE A 33 -18.13 4.16 9.58
CA PHE A 33 -18.76 5.46 9.49
C PHE A 33 -18.30 6.45 10.57
N PRO A 34 -18.24 6.11 11.86
CA PRO A 34 -17.69 7.00 12.88
C PRO A 34 -16.24 7.39 12.61
N LEU A 35 -15.40 6.43 12.17
CA LEU A 35 -14.02 6.68 11.82
C LEU A 35 -13.89 7.66 10.65
N LEU A 36 -14.62 7.42 9.56
CA LEU A 36 -14.57 8.27 8.37
C LEU A 36 -15.13 9.67 8.64
N ASN A 37 -16.15 9.81 9.47
CA ASN A 37 -16.70 11.11 9.86
C ASN A 37 -15.71 11.90 10.72
N GLY A 38 -15.15 11.27 11.77
CA GLY A 38 -14.13 11.92 12.61
C GLY A 38 -12.89 12.31 11.80
N TRP A 39 -12.46 11.46 10.88
CA TRP A 39 -11.38 11.78 9.96
C TRP A 39 -11.75 12.91 8.99
N GLY A 40 -12.97 12.91 8.46
CA GLY A 40 -13.50 13.99 7.62
C GLY A 40 -13.47 15.36 8.32
N ASP A 41 -13.77 15.42 9.61
CA ASP A 41 -13.67 16.63 10.41
C ASP A 41 -12.22 17.14 10.53
N VAL A 42 -11.25 16.23 10.66
CA VAL A 42 -9.81 16.60 10.64
C VAL A 42 -9.43 17.13 9.26
N ILE A 43 -9.77 16.40 8.20
CA ILE A 43 -9.45 16.78 6.81
C ILE A 43 -10.07 18.13 6.43
N SER A 44 -11.28 18.43 6.88
CA SER A 44 -11.96 19.69 6.57
C SER A 44 -11.16 20.92 6.99
N ARG A 45 -10.39 20.81 8.06
CA ARG A 45 -9.58 21.90 8.66
C ARG A 45 -8.18 22.01 8.09
N LEU A 46 -7.70 20.98 7.35
CA LEU A 46 -6.35 21.02 6.79
C LEU A 46 -6.26 22.04 5.66
N GLN A 47 -5.23 22.87 5.70
CA GLN A 47 -4.85 23.79 4.62
C GLN A 47 -3.86 23.14 3.65
N GLU A 48 -3.04 22.22 4.15
CA GLU A 48 -2.04 21.47 3.41
C GLU A 48 -2.16 19.98 3.79
N TRP A 49 -1.73 19.09 2.91
CA TRP A 49 -1.67 17.65 3.18
C TRP A 49 -0.49 17.32 4.11
N LYS A 50 -0.64 17.71 5.36
CA LYS A 50 0.37 17.53 6.39
C LYS A 50 -0.30 17.26 7.73
N ILE A 51 0.09 16.18 8.40
CA ILE A 51 -0.37 15.79 9.73
C ILE A 51 0.81 15.85 10.69
N GLN A 52 0.62 16.54 11.80
CA GLN A 52 1.67 16.66 12.83
C GLN A 52 2.03 15.24 13.37
N GLY A 53 3.30 14.91 13.35
CA GLY A 53 3.81 13.62 13.83
C GLY A 53 3.74 12.48 12.81
N ALA A 54 3.06 12.67 11.67
CA ALA A 54 3.09 11.69 10.57
C ALA A 54 4.20 12.03 9.58
N HIS A 55 4.94 11.01 9.14
CA HIS A 55 5.98 11.16 8.13
C HIS A 55 5.37 11.05 6.73
N PRO A 56 5.61 11.99 5.81
CA PRO A 56 5.10 11.89 4.45
C PRO A 56 5.81 10.77 3.67
N GLN A 57 5.06 10.04 2.87
CA GLN A 57 5.56 8.93 2.06
C GLN A 57 6.70 9.33 1.12
N ARG A 58 6.70 10.57 0.62
CA ARG A 58 7.76 11.09 -0.24
C ARG A 58 9.15 11.14 0.43
N GLU A 59 9.21 11.05 1.76
CA GLU A 59 10.46 11.00 2.53
C GLU A 59 10.92 9.55 2.79
N PHE A 60 10.22 8.55 2.25
CA PHE A 60 10.51 7.13 2.50
C PHE A 60 11.97 6.77 2.19
N ALA A 61 12.44 7.09 1.00
CA ALA A 61 13.81 6.74 0.59
C ALA A 61 14.85 7.41 1.49
N ALA A 62 14.68 8.70 1.82
CA ALA A 62 15.60 9.44 2.68
C ALA A 62 15.58 8.91 4.12
N LYS A 63 14.40 8.62 4.67
CA LYS A 63 14.26 8.20 6.08
C LYS A 63 14.61 6.74 6.32
N TYR A 64 14.17 5.85 5.43
CA TYR A 64 14.23 4.40 5.68
C TYR A 64 15.27 3.65 4.86
N VAL A 65 15.70 4.18 3.70
CA VAL A 65 16.65 3.50 2.79
C VAL A 65 18.04 4.11 2.85
N ALA A 66 18.16 5.43 2.72
CA ALA A 66 19.43 6.14 2.68
C ALA A 66 20.37 5.80 3.86
N PRO A 67 19.88 5.67 5.13
CA PRO A 67 20.77 5.34 6.25
C PRO A 67 21.48 3.97 6.13
N TYR A 68 20.94 3.04 5.34
CA TYR A 68 21.60 1.78 5.05
C TYR A 68 22.62 1.93 3.91
N ALA A 69 22.25 2.60 2.83
CA ALA A 69 23.12 2.84 1.67
C ALA A 69 24.38 3.64 2.07
N GLU A 70 24.23 4.70 2.86
CA GLU A 70 25.34 5.52 3.38
C GLU A 70 26.34 4.72 4.23
N ARG A 71 25.85 3.69 4.93
CA ARG A 71 26.68 2.77 5.72
C ARG A 71 27.16 1.56 4.91
N GLN A 72 26.95 1.55 3.60
CA GLN A 72 27.26 0.44 2.69
C GLN A 72 26.64 -0.89 3.14
N ARG A 73 25.44 -0.83 3.75
CA ARG A 73 24.66 -2.00 4.15
C ARG A 73 23.63 -2.32 3.08
N LYS A 74 23.51 -3.60 2.75
CA LYS A 74 22.51 -4.08 1.81
C LYS A 74 21.11 -3.93 2.41
N ILE A 75 20.16 -3.43 1.59
CA ILE A 75 18.76 -3.33 1.97
C ILE A 75 17.86 -3.79 0.84
N PHE A 76 16.86 -4.59 1.20
CA PHE A 76 15.76 -4.97 0.33
C PHE A 76 14.53 -4.15 0.69
N VAL A 77 13.86 -3.60 -0.31
CA VAL A 77 12.59 -2.89 -0.17
C VAL A 77 11.55 -3.65 -0.96
N ILE A 78 10.61 -4.28 -0.29
CA ILE A 78 9.49 -4.98 -0.90
C ILE A 78 8.31 -4.02 -0.89
N ILE A 79 7.79 -3.68 -2.07
CA ILE A 79 6.61 -2.83 -2.22
C ILE A 79 5.45 -3.74 -2.65
N SER A 80 4.50 -3.94 -1.76
CA SER A 80 3.26 -4.68 -2.04
C SER A 80 2.17 -3.68 -2.37
N ASP A 81 1.82 -3.62 -3.65
CA ASP A 81 0.82 -2.72 -4.21
C ASP A 81 -0.52 -2.85 -3.47
N ALA A 82 -1.06 -1.73 -3.01
CA ALA A 82 -2.29 -1.62 -2.24
C ALA A 82 -2.28 -2.33 -0.87
N MET A 83 -1.13 -2.63 -0.24
CA MET A 83 -1.13 -3.23 1.09
C MET A 83 -1.59 -2.22 2.15
N ARG A 84 -2.77 -2.40 2.71
CA ARG A 84 -3.31 -1.57 3.79
C ARG A 84 -2.51 -1.72 5.09
N TYR A 85 -2.56 -0.70 5.94
CA TYR A 85 -1.83 -0.71 7.22
C TYR A 85 -2.22 -1.88 8.13
N GLU A 86 -3.51 -2.18 8.29
CA GLU A 86 -3.94 -3.31 9.12
C GLU A 86 -3.56 -4.68 8.51
N VAL A 87 -3.50 -4.78 7.17
CA VAL A 87 -2.99 -5.96 6.48
C VAL A 87 -1.50 -6.15 6.79
N ALA A 88 -0.74 -5.07 6.77
CA ALA A 88 0.68 -5.08 7.13
C ALA A 88 0.92 -5.47 8.61
N GLN A 89 0.05 -5.05 9.53
CA GLN A 89 0.11 -5.48 10.94
C GLN A 89 -0.09 -6.99 11.07
N GLU A 90 -1.09 -7.56 10.38
CA GLU A 90 -1.31 -9.01 10.38
C GLU A 90 -0.12 -9.76 9.76
N PHE A 91 0.44 -9.22 8.66
CA PHE A 91 1.61 -9.81 8.03
C PHE A 91 2.83 -9.76 8.93
N ALA A 92 3.05 -8.65 9.65
CA ALA A 92 4.14 -8.53 10.61
C ALA A 92 4.06 -9.60 11.71
N GLU A 93 2.85 -9.93 12.21
CA GLU A 93 2.66 -11.03 13.17
C GLU A 93 3.05 -12.41 12.59
N LYS A 94 2.80 -12.63 11.28
CA LYS A 94 3.28 -13.86 10.59
C LYS A 94 4.81 -13.87 10.52
N VAL A 95 5.42 -12.74 10.15
CA VAL A 95 6.89 -12.64 9.99
C VAL A 95 7.63 -12.79 11.31
N ARG A 96 7.08 -12.31 12.45
CA ARG A 96 7.65 -12.51 13.79
C ARG A 96 7.83 -13.99 14.17
N LYS A 97 7.06 -14.89 13.53
CA LYS A 97 7.18 -16.34 13.72
C LYS A 97 8.29 -16.97 12.88
N ILE A 98 8.90 -16.22 11.97
CA ILE A 98 10.05 -16.68 11.19
C ILE A 98 11.29 -16.56 12.09
N ASN A 99 11.99 -17.67 12.29
CA ASN A 99 13.19 -17.70 13.12
C ASN A 99 14.21 -16.63 12.71
N GLN A 100 14.83 -15.97 13.68
CA GLN A 100 15.83 -14.93 13.51
C GLN A 100 15.33 -13.61 12.90
N CYS A 101 14.02 -13.37 12.79
CA CYS A 101 13.48 -12.12 12.31
C CYS A 101 12.96 -11.25 13.45
N VAL A 102 13.59 -10.09 13.65
CA VAL A 102 13.08 -9.00 14.52
C VAL A 102 12.25 -8.06 13.65
N VAL A 103 10.99 -7.82 14.04
CA VAL A 103 10.02 -7.09 13.23
C VAL A 103 9.44 -5.90 13.99
N ASP A 104 9.51 -4.74 13.37
CA ASP A 104 8.93 -3.50 13.86
C ASP A 104 8.04 -2.87 12.77
N VAL A 105 6.94 -2.21 13.16
CA VAL A 105 5.97 -1.63 12.23
C VAL A 105 5.81 -0.15 12.53
N ASP A 106 6.00 0.67 11.51
CA ASP A 106 5.78 2.11 11.49
C ASP A 106 4.73 2.48 10.44
N SER A 107 4.35 3.73 10.34
CA SER A 107 3.41 4.24 9.36
C SER A 107 3.86 5.54 8.73
N MET A 108 3.40 5.78 7.51
CA MET A 108 3.59 7.02 6.77
C MET A 108 2.25 7.59 6.32
N LEU A 109 2.22 8.90 6.12
CA LEU A 109 1.11 9.57 5.44
C LEU A 109 1.33 9.47 3.93
N GLY A 110 0.48 8.71 3.25
CA GLY A 110 0.50 8.52 1.80
C GLY A 110 0.34 9.81 1.02
N CYS A 111 0.85 9.85 -0.19
CA CYS A 111 0.62 10.95 -1.12
C CYS A 111 -0.85 11.04 -1.57
N LEU A 112 -1.26 12.20 -2.06
CA LEU A 112 -2.57 12.40 -2.68
C LEU A 112 -2.41 12.96 -4.11
N PRO A 113 -3.23 12.46 -5.04
CA PRO A 113 -4.15 11.31 -4.93
C PRO A 113 -3.40 10.01 -4.62
N SER A 114 -4.00 9.14 -3.79
CA SER A 114 -3.40 7.88 -3.35
C SER A 114 -3.59 6.78 -4.40
N TYR A 115 -2.98 6.94 -5.56
CA TYR A 115 -3.00 5.99 -6.67
C TYR A 115 -1.60 5.48 -7.02
N THR A 116 -1.55 4.33 -7.65
CA THR A 116 -0.33 3.54 -7.87
C THR A 116 0.85 4.34 -8.42
N GLN A 117 0.66 5.12 -9.50
CA GLN A 117 1.80 5.78 -10.15
C GLN A 117 2.47 6.82 -9.25
N LEU A 118 1.68 7.63 -8.52
CA LEU A 118 2.22 8.63 -7.61
C LEU A 118 2.77 8.00 -6.33
N GLY A 119 2.09 6.98 -5.79
CA GLY A 119 2.55 6.23 -4.63
C GLY A 119 3.90 5.56 -4.87
N MET A 120 4.04 4.88 -6.01
CA MET A 120 5.29 4.25 -6.43
C MET A 120 6.41 5.28 -6.61
N ALA A 121 6.13 6.43 -7.25
CA ALA A 121 7.09 7.53 -7.39
C ALA A 121 7.52 8.09 -6.02
N SER A 122 6.58 8.20 -5.09
CA SER A 122 6.84 8.75 -3.75
C SER A 122 7.75 7.87 -2.89
N LEU A 123 7.87 6.58 -3.20
CA LEU A 123 8.78 5.65 -2.50
C LEU A 123 10.20 5.67 -3.07
N LEU A 124 10.42 6.29 -4.23
CA LEU A 124 11.73 6.38 -4.87
C LEU A 124 12.54 7.56 -4.33
N PRO A 125 13.89 7.48 -4.35
CA PRO A 125 14.75 8.62 -4.05
C PRO A 125 14.58 9.73 -5.09
N GLY A 126 14.73 10.98 -4.66
CA GLY A 126 14.60 12.18 -5.49
C GLY A 126 13.79 13.26 -4.77
N GLU A 127 13.92 14.51 -5.18
CA GLU A 127 13.32 15.66 -4.51
C GLU A 127 11.93 16.00 -5.08
N SER A 128 11.81 16.10 -6.40
CA SER A 128 10.57 16.48 -7.08
C SER A 128 9.79 15.24 -7.54
N LYS A 129 8.51 15.19 -7.20
CA LYS A 129 7.54 14.22 -7.72
C LYS A 129 6.44 14.97 -8.46
N GLN A 130 6.19 14.58 -9.69
CA GLN A 130 5.21 15.28 -10.54
C GLN A 130 4.27 14.30 -11.22
N ILE A 131 3.02 14.73 -11.41
CA ILE A 131 2.02 14.00 -12.22
C ILE A 131 2.11 14.52 -13.65
N VAL A 132 2.24 13.61 -14.60
CA VAL A 132 2.19 13.92 -16.03
C VAL A 132 0.72 13.96 -16.47
N ALA A 133 0.22 15.15 -16.78
CA ALA A 133 -1.20 15.38 -17.07
C ALA A 133 -1.76 14.53 -18.23
N LYS A 134 -0.92 14.13 -19.19
CA LYS A 134 -1.36 13.40 -20.39
C LYS A 134 -1.86 11.98 -20.11
N ASP A 135 -1.26 11.29 -19.16
CA ASP A 135 -1.47 9.84 -18.95
C ASP A 135 -1.49 9.44 -17.46
N MET A 136 -1.51 10.43 -16.57
CA MET A 136 -1.48 10.22 -15.12
C MET A 136 -0.26 9.44 -14.60
N ASN A 137 0.79 9.28 -15.39
CA ASN A 137 2.07 8.75 -14.94
C ASN A 137 2.75 9.73 -13.98
N ALA A 138 3.72 9.25 -13.23
CA ALA A 138 4.49 10.08 -12.33
C ALA A 138 5.98 10.10 -12.73
N THR A 139 6.62 11.23 -12.45
CA THR A 139 8.08 11.37 -12.61
C THR A 139 8.74 11.68 -11.27
N VAL A 140 10.01 11.32 -11.16
CA VAL A 140 10.90 11.68 -10.07
C VAL A 140 12.07 12.45 -10.69
N ASP A 141 12.23 13.71 -10.31
CA ASP A 141 13.25 14.61 -10.86
C ASP A 141 13.27 14.60 -12.40
N GLY A 142 12.08 14.60 -13.01
CA GLY A 142 11.88 14.57 -14.46
C GLY A 142 12.04 13.19 -15.13
N ILE A 143 12.45 12.15 -14.41
CA ILE A 143 12.58 10.78 -14.92
C ILE A 143 11.29 10.01 -14.67
N SER A 144 10.75 9.33 -15.68
CA SER A 144 9.55 8.49 -15.54
C SER A 144 9.77 7.41 -14.47
N SER A 145 8.79 7.21 -13.59
CA SER A 145 8.76 6.14 -12.61
C SER A 145 7.94 4.92 -13.05
N THR A 146 7.54 4.87 -14.33
CA THR A 146 6.72 3.80 -14.87
C THR A 146 7.58 2.58 -15.23
N GLY A 147 7.22 1.43 -14.67
CA GLY A 147 7.92 0.17 -14.89
C GLY A 147 9.24 0.03 -14.14
N THR A 148 9.71 -1.20 -13.98
CA THR A 148 10.94 -1.53 -13.23
C THR A 148 12.21 -0.99 -13.85
N ASP A 149 12.29 -0.93 -15.18
CA ASP A 149 13.47 -0.40 -15.88
C ASP A 149 13.68 1.10 -15.58
N SER A 150 12.61 1.88 -15.60
CA SER A 150 12.68 3.31 -15.26
C SER A 150 13.01 3.52 -13.78
N ARG A 151 12.41 2.73 -12.91
CA ARG A 151 12.69 2.75 -11.47
C ARG A 151 14.12 2.33 -11.15
N SER A 152 14.66 1.33 -11.87
CA SER A 152 16.09 0.95 -11.78
C SER A 152 17.03 2.08 -12.15
N LYS A 153 16.70 2.87 -13.17
CA LYS A 153 17.51 4.04 -13.56
C LYS A 153 17.52 5.09 -12.44
N ILE A 154 16.38 5.36 -11.81
CA ILE A 154 16.29 6.30 -10.68
C ILE A 154 17.10 5.79 -9.49
N LEU A 155 16.95 4.51 -9.13
CA LEU A 155 17.69 3.89 -8.02
C LEU A 155 19.19 3.85 -8.31
N SER A 156 19.59 3.47 -9.52
CA SER A 156 21.00 3.43 -9.94
C SER A 156 21.64 4.82 -9.88
N ALA A 157 20.94 5.86 -10.34
CA ALA A 157 21.42 7.23 -10.27
C ALA A 157 21.61 7.72 -8.82
N ALA A 158 20.66 7.40 -7.94
CA ALA A 158 20.69 7.83 -6.55
C ALA A 158 21.71 7.08 -5.68
N TYR A 159 22.06 5.84 -6.04
CA TYR A 159 22.94 4.97 -5.25
C TYR A 159 24.20 4.53 -6.02
N GLU A 160 24.80 5.44 -6.79
CA GLU A 160 26.11 5.27 -7.45
C GLU A 160 26.23 3.98 -8.29
N GLY A 161 25.18 3.65 -9.03
CA GLY A 161 25.12 2.43 -9.84
C GLY A 161 24.74 1.16 -9.07
N LYS A 162 24.48 1.25 -7.75
CA LYS A 162 24.22 0.09 -6.88
C LYS A 162 22.77 -0.03 -6.44
N GLY A 163 21.83 0.51 -7.22
CA GLY A 163 20.40 0.41 -7.00
C GLY A 163 19.69 -0.29 -8.15
N ILE A 164 18.78 -1.22 -7.86
CA ILE A 164 18.02 -1.98 -8.84
C ILE A 164 16.57 -2.17 -8.42
N ALA A 165 15.68 -2.26 -9.40
CA ALA A 165 14.28 -2.64 -9.24
C ALA A 165 14.00 -3.95 -10.01
N VAL A 166 13.27 -4.86 -9.38
CA VAL A 166 12.88 -6.14 -9.99
C VAL A 166 11.40 -6.43 -9.69
N GLN A 167 10.74 -7.18 -10.57
CA GLN A 167 9.39 -7.69 -10.30
C GLN A 167 9.45 -8.90 -9.37
N TYR A 168 8.40 -9.11 -8.58
CA TYR A 168 8.25 -10.30 -7.74
C TYR A 168 8.38 -11.59 -8.54
N GLU A 169 7.74 -11.63 -9.71
CA GLU A 169 7.71 -12.81 -10.58
C GLU A 169 9.11 -13.23 -11.03
N ASP A 170 9.97 -12.26 -11.32
CA ASP A 170 11.37 -12.52 -11.69
C ASP A 170 12.21 -12.91 -10.47
N PHE A 171 12.03 -12.18 -9.36
CA PHE A 171 12.78 -12.42 -8.14
C PHE A 171 12.56 -13.82 -7.55
N ILE A 172 11.31 -14.29 -7.53
CA ILE A 172 10.96 -15.57 -6.90
C ILE A 172 11.49 -16.79 -7.69
N LEU A 173 11.85 -16.61 -8.95
CA LEU A 173 12.48 -17.63 -9.77
C LEU A 173 13.99 -17.75 -9.53
N MET A 174 14.60 -16.74 -8.89
CA MET A 174 16.05 -16.73 -8.63
C MET A 174 16.43 -17.76 -7.57
N THR A 175 17.56 -18.42 -7.79
CA THR A 175 18.18 -19.30 -6.79
C THR A 175 18.79 -18.46 -5.66
N PRO A 176 18.31 -18.56 -4.39
CA PRO A 176 18.72 -17.65 -3.33
C PRO A 176 20.23 -17.60 -3.08
N LYS A 177 20.88 -18.79 -3.02
CA LYS A 177 22.31 -18.89 -2.70
C LYS A 177 23.25 -18.55 -3.87
N VAL A 178 22.73 -18.34 -5.08
CA VAL A 178 23.49 -18.03 -6.28
C VAL A 178 23.08 -16.66 -6.81
N GLU A 179 21.91 -16.57 -7.44
CA GLU A 179 21.46 -15.40 -8.19
C GLU A 179 21.11 -14.23 -7.27
N VAL A 180 20.37 -14.47 -6.15
CA VAL A 180 20.06 -13.40 -5.19
C VAL A 180 21.34 -12.89 -4.51
N ARG A 181 22.32 -13.78 -4.19
CA ARG A 181 23.62 -13.35 -3.67
C ARG A 181 24.43 -12.55 -4.68
N GLU A 182 24.38 -12.90 -5.95
CA GLU A 182 25.06 -12.13 -6.99
C GLU A 182 24.41 -10.76 -7.17
N MET A 183 23.08 -10.68 -7.15
CA MET A 183 22.36 -9.41 -7.14
C MET A 183 22.78 -8.54 -5.94
N MET A 184 22.84 -9.11 -4.73
CA MET A 184 23.32 -8.42 -3.52
C MET A 184 24.79 -7.98 -3.63
N LYS A 185 25.64 -8.73 -4.33
CA LYS A 185 27.05 -8.35 -4.53
C LYS A 185 27.17 -7.09 -5.37
N ASN A 186 26.31 -6.96 -6.37
CA ASN A 186 26.33 -5.88 -7.33
C ASN A 186 25.51 -4.65 -6.90
N ASN A 187 24.57 -4.81 -5.96
CA ASN A 187 23.66 -3.75 -5.54
C ASN A 187 23.62 -3.62 -4.01
N ASP A 188 23.51 -2.39 -3.52
CA ASP A 188 23.30 -2.07 -2.11
C ASP A 188 21.82 -1.86 -1.80
N VAL A 189 21.04 -1.37 -2.77
CA VAL A 189 19.60 -1.11 -2.64
C VAL A 189 18.84 -1.90 -3.70
N ILE A 190 17.96 -2.78 -3.25
CA ILE A 190 17.17 -3.67 -4.12
C ILE A 190 15.69 -3.49 -3.82
N TYR A 191 14.94 -2.98 -4.81
CA TYR A 191 13.48 -2.84 -4.73
C TYR A 191 12.81 -4.01 -5.43
N ILE A 192 11.83 -4.64 -4.76
CA ILE A 192 11.03 -5.76 -5.27
C ILE A 192 9.58 -5.31 -5.32
N TYR A 193 8.97 -5.33 -6.51
CA TYR A 193 7.59 -4.90 -6.73
C TYR A 193 6.66 -6.12 -6.78
N HIS A 194 5.68 -6.14 -5.89
CA HIS A 194 4.68 -7.20 -5.75
C HIS A 194 3.29 -6.60 -5.92
N ASN A 195 2.45 -7.17 -6.79
CA ASN A 195 1.17 -6.56 -7.19
C ASN A 195 -0.01 -7.54 -7.09
N HIS A 196 -0.04 -8.44 -6.10
CA HIS A 196 -1.12 -9.42 -6.04
C HIS A 196 -2.45 -8.82 -5.56
N ILE A 197 -2.42 -7.95 -4.54
CA ILE A 197 -3.63 -7.38 -3.93
C ILE A 197 -4.32 -6.45 -4.93
N ASP A 198 -3.60 -5.47 -5.48
CA ASP A 198 -4.15 -4.49 -6.41
C ASP A 198 -4.66 -5.16 -7.69
N LYS A 199 -3.88 -6.06 -8.28
CA LYS A 199 -4.26 -6.81 -9.50
C LYS A 199 -5.59 -7.55 -9.38
N VAL A 200 -5.91 -8.10 -8.20
CA VAL A 200 -7.17 -8.78 -7.94
C VAL A 200 -8.28 -7.79 -7.60
N GLY A 201 -7.95 -6.76 -6.81
CA GLY A 201 -8.89 -5.76 -6.32
C GLY A 201 -9.38 -4.81 -7.40
N ASP A 202 -8.52 -4.31 -8.26
CA ASP A 202 -8.87 -3.28 -9.26
C ASP A 202 -9.72 -3.83 -10.43
N SER A 203 -9.83 -5.15 -10.55
CA SER A 203 -10.68 -5.78 -11.56
C SER A 203 -12.10 -6.00 -11.07
N MET A 204 -13.10 -5.43 -11.75
CA MET A 204 -14.53 -5.59 -11.45
C MET A 204 -14.98 -7.07 -11.35
N THR A 205 -14.32 -7.97 -12.05
CA THR A 205 -14.64 -9.40 -12.05
C THR A 205 -14.05 -10.15 -10.84
N THR A 206 -13.02 -9.61 -10.20
CA THR A 206 -12.29 -10.27 -9.12
C THR A 206 -12.25 -9.48 -7.81
N GLU A 207 -12.72 -8.22 -7.79
CA GLU A 207 -12.66 -7.34 -6.60
C GLU A 207 -13.28 -7.96 -5.34
N ALA A 208 -14.33 -8.79 -5.49
CA ALA A 208 -14.94 -9.50 -4.37
C ALA A 208 -14.00 -10.51 -3.70
N LYS A 209 -12.93 -10.94 -4.39
CA LYS A 209 -11.90 -11.89 -3.90
C LYS A 209 -10.70 -11.19 -3.27
N THR A 210 -10.77 -9.89 -3.03
CA THR A 210 -9.69 -9.14 -2.36
C THR A 210 -9.28 -9.73 -1.01
N PRO A 211 -10.20 -10.23 -0.15
CA PRO A 211 -9.79 -10.87 1.10
C PRO A 211 -8.90 -12.11 0.90
N GLU A 212 -9.19 -12.95 -0.10
CA GLU A 212 -8.40 -14.12 -0.46
C GLU A 212 -7.06 -13.71 -1.11
N ALA A 213 -7.06 -12.62 -1.89
CA ALA A 213 -5.83 -12.07 -2.48
C ALA A 213 -4.85 -11.60 -1.40
N VAL A 214 -5.34 -11.05 -0.29
CA VAL A 214 -4.50 -10.68 0.86
C VAL A 214 -3.82 -11.90 1.49
N GLU A 215 -4.55 -13.02 1.68
CA GLU A 215 -3.94 -14.25 2.22
C GLU A 215 -2.86 -14.79 1.29
N LYS A 216 -3.12 -14.80 -0.01
CA LYS A 216 -2.14 -15.25 -0.99
C LYS A 216 -0.91 -14.33 -1.04
N ALA A 217 -1.12 -13.01 -0.92
CA ALA A 217 -0.02 -12.05 -0.83
C ALA A 217 0.88 -12.32 0.38
N PHE A 218 0.33 -12.74 1.52
CA PHE A 218 1.14 -13.13 2.68
C PHE A 218 2.06 -14.30 2.37
N ASP A 219 1.55 -15.33 1.71
CA ASP A 219 2.36 -16.50 1.35
C ASP A 219 3.44 -16.15 0.31
N GLU A 220 3.14 -15.26 -0.62
CA GLU A 220 4.07 -14.78 -1.63
C GLU A 220 5.19 -13.92 -1.00
N LEU A 221 4.84 -12.97 -0.15
CA LEU A 221 5.80 -12.11 0.57
C LEU A 221 6.68 -12.90 1.55
N GLU A 222 6.11 -13.91 2.24
CA GLU A 222 6.88 -14.79 3.11
C GLU A 222 7.95 -15.57 2.35
N LYS A 223 7.65 -16.04 1.12
CA LYS A 223 8.63 -16.68 0.25
C LYS A 223 9.77 -15.73 -0.14
N VAL A 224 9.46 -14.47 -0.47
CA VAL A 224 10.46 -13.45 -0.77
C VAL A 224 11.39 -13.22 0.45
N ILE A 225 10.82 -13.05 1.65
CA ILE A 225 11.60 -12.86 2.88
C ILE A 225 12.50 -14.07 3.13
N LYS A 226 11.98 -15.30 3.02
CA LYS A 226 12.76 -16.53 3.19
C LYS A 226 13.90 -16.65 2.15
N ALA A 227 13.67 -16.24 0.90
CA ALA A 227 14.69 -16.24 -0.14
C ALA A 227 15.81 -15.24 0.20
N ILE A 228 15.48 -14.02 0.63
CA ILE A 228 16.43 -13.00 1.06
C ILE A 228 17.25 -13.48 2.26
N VAL A 229 16.58 -14.01 3.29
CA VAL A 229 17.24 -14.54 4.50
C VAL A 229 18.17 -15.70 4.16
N SER A 230 17.76 -16.61 3.26
CA SER A 230 18.59 -17.73 2.77
C SER A 230 19.81 -17.27 1.97
N ALA A 231 19.73 -16.11 1.32
CA ALA A 231 20.84 -15.47 0.64
C ALA A 231 21.79 -14.70 1.60
N ASN A 232 21.50 -14.66 2.91
CA ASN A 232 22.13 -13.86 3.95
C ASN A 232 21.82 -12.34 3.87
N GLY A 233 20.68 -11.97 3.26
CA GLY A 233 20.13 -10.62 3.42
C GLY A 233 19.67 -10.41 4.87
N THR A 234 19.96 -9.23 5.42
CA THR A 234 19.73 -8.95 6.86
C THR A 234 18.78 -7.80 7.10
N ASN A 235 18.61 -6.91 6.14
CA ASN A 235 17.76 -5.73 6.30
C ASN A 235 16.69 -5.75 5.20
N ILE A 236 15.43 -5.78 5.62
CA ILE A 236 14.29 -5.84 4.72
C ILE A 236 13.27 -4.80 5.19
N LEU A 237 12.75 -4.02 4.26
CA LEU A 237 11.59 -3.18 4.44
C LEU A 237 10.44 -3.76 3.61
N VAL A 238 9.23 -3.78 4.19
CA VAL A 238 8.01 -4.04 3.43
C VAL A 238 7.11 -2.81 3.56
N THR A 239 6.64 -2.30 2.45
CA THR A 239 5.79 -1.11 2.40
C THR A 239 4.75 -1.23 1.29
N ALA A 240 3.93 -0.21 1.12
CA ALA A 240 2.95 -0.07 0.05
C ALA A 240 3.02 1.31 -0.57
N ASP A 241 2.50 1.44 -1.76
CA ASP A 241 2.31 2.71 -2.47
C ASP A 241 1.05 3.45 -2.00
N HIS A 242 -0.01 2.73 -1.71
CA HIS A 242 -1.26 3.19 -1.11
C HIS A 242 -1.98 2.04 -0.41
N GLY A 243 -3.10 2.34 0.25
CA GLY A 243 -4.07 1.36 0.66
C GLY A 243 -5.36 1.46 -0.17
N PHE A 244 -6.43 0.85 0.28
CA PHE A 244 -7.71 0.86 -0.43
C PHE A 244 -8.89 0.87 0.53
N LEU A 245 -10.01 1.40 0.07
CA LEU A 245 -11.30 1.26 0.72
C LEU A 245 -12.03 0.06 0.11
N PHE A 246 -12.50 -0.86 0.95
CA PHE A 246 -13.17 -2.07 0.51
C PHE A 246 -14.56 -2.20 1.12
N GLN A 247 -15.54 -2.50 0.27
CA GLN A 247 -16.91 -2.76 0.66
C GLN A 247 -17.33 -4.17 0.20
N GLN A 248 -17.72 -5.01 1.15
CA GLN A 248 -18.14 -6.39 0.86
C GLN A 248 -19.45 -6.44 0.05
N GLU A 249 -20.34 -5.52 0.32
CA GLU A 249 -21.62 -5.39 -0.38
C GLU A 249 -21.55 -4.46 -1.58
N ASP A 250 -22.53 -4.57 -2.46
CA ASP A 250 -22.63 -3.68 -3.61
C ASP A 250 -22.88 -2.23 -3.18
N VAL A 251 -22.07 -1.34 -3.74
CA VAL A 251 -22.16 0.10 -3.47
C VAL A 251 -23.41 0.66 -4.15
N THR A 252 -24.29 1.25 -3.35
CA THR A 252 -25.53 1.86 -3.81
C THR A 252 -25.29 3.20 -4.53
N ASP A 253 -26.27 3.63 -5.31
CA ASP A 253 -26.19 4.92 -6.02
C ASP A 253 -26.14 6.14 -5.08
N ASP A 254 -26.58 6.00 -3.83
CA ASP A 254 -26.51 7.07 -2.82
C ASP A 254 -25.06 7.45 -2.47
N ASN A 255 -24.11 6.55 -2.67
CA ASN A 255 -22.70 6.83 -2.50
C ASN A 255 -22.02 7.38 -3.76
N MET A 256 -22.76 7.51 -4.88
CA MET A 256 -22.22 7.99 -6.15
C MET A 256 -22.40 9.50 -6.29
N MET A 257 -21.32 10.17 -6.61
CA MET A 257 -21.28 11.62 -6.91
C MET A 257 -21.03 11.84 -8.40
N ASP A 258 -21.69 12.87 -8.94
CA ASP A 258 -21.33 13.38 -10.26
C ASP A 258 -20.05 14.19 -10.19
N ASP A 259 -19.41 14.39 -11.33
CA ASP A 259 -18.20 15.18 -11.46
C ASP A 259 -18.41 16.62 -10.94
N PRO A 260 -17.41 17.23 -10.30
CA PRO A 260 -17.48 18.63 -9.95
C PRO A 260 -17.42 19.54 -11.19
N ASP A 261 -17.91 20.76 -11.07
CA ASP A 261 -17.65 21.77 -12.10
C ASP A 261 -16.15 22.03 -12.18
N HIS A 262 -15.59 21.94 -13.36
CA HIS A 262 -14.15 21.99 -13.59
C HIS A 262 -13.79 22.59 -14.95
N THR A 263 -12.55 23.00 -15.08
CA THR A 263 -11.91 23.25 -16.37
C THR A 263 -10.78 22.23 -16.58
N ASP A 264 -10.59 21.81 -17.83
CA ASP A 264 -9.48 20.95 -18.26
C ASP A 264 -9.25 19.73 -17.37
N LEU A 265 -10.06 18.70 -17.58
CA LEU A 265 -9.87 17.42 -16.90
C LEU A 265 -8.47 16.85 -17.19
N ILE A 266 -7.70 16.62 -16.12
CA ILE A 266 -6.38 16.02 -16.19
C ILE A 266 -6.46 14.52 -15.90
N GLY A 267 -7.20 14.15 -14.86
CA GLY A 267 -7.33 12.75 -14.47
C GLY A 267 -8.50 12.51 -13.53
N LYS A 268 -9.00 11.27 -13.54
CA LYS A 268 -10.14 10.88 -12.72
C LYS A 268 -10.06 9.42 -12.31
N GLY A 269 -10.38 9.16 -11.07
CA GLY A 269 -10.64 7.84 -10.51
C GLY A 269 -11.94 7.85 -9.69
N ARG A 270 -12.28 6.71 -9.11
CA ARG A 270 -13.44 6.61 -8.20
C ARG A 270 -13.34 7.53 -6.99
N ARG A 271 -12.12 7.76 -6.51
CA ARG A 271 -11.85 8.45 -5.25
C ARG A 271 -11.11 9.78 -5.41
N TYR A 272 -10.85 10.20 -6.63
CA TYR A 272 -10.21 11.49 -6.92
C TYR A 272 -10.64 12.05 -8.27
N PHE A 273 -10.50 13.37 -8.41
CA PHE A 273 -10.73 14.12 -9.64
C PHE A 273 -9.67 15.21 -9.73
N ILE A 274 -8.99 15.33 -10.86
CA ILE A 274 -7.93 16.35 -11.09
C ILE A 274 -8.30 17.20 -12.30
N GLY A 275 -8.26 18.52 -12.12
CA GLY A 275 -8.49 19.51 -13.17
C GLY A 275 -7.77 20.82 -12.85
N ASN A 276 -7.66 21.73 -13.83
CA ASN A 276 -7.00 23.01 -13.59
C ASN A 276 -7.75 23.85 -12.56
N THR A 277 -9.08 23.94 -12.69
CA THR A 277 -9.93 24.62 -11.72
C THR A 277 -11.07 23.69 -11.32
N ILE A 278 -11.28 23.52 -10.03
CA ILE A 278 -12.38 22.71 -9.49
C ILE A 278 -13.19 23.57 -8.53
N ALA A 279 -14.49 23.71 -8.80
CA ALA A 279 -15.40 24.45 -7.94
C ALA A 279 -15.60 23.72 -6.59
N PRO A 280 -15.55 24.43 -5.45
CA PRO A 280 -15.88 23.86 -4.16
C PRO A 280 -17.31 23.31 -4.14
N ARG A 281 -17.49 22.11 -3.58
CA ARG A 281 -18.79 21.45 -3.46
C ARG A 281 -18.88 20.72 -2.12
N ARG A 282 -20.08 20.72 -1.52
CA ARG A 282 -20.32 19.94 -0.29
C ARG A 282 -20.00 18.46 -0.52
N GLY A 283 -19.33 17.86 0.44
CA GLY A 283 -18.90 16.44 0.38
C GLY A 283 -17.61 16.20 -0.40
N LEU A 284 -16.98 17.28 -0.93
CA LEU A 284 -15.66 17.24 -1.53
C LEU A 284 -14.66 18.03 -0.69
N LYS A 285 -13.43 17.51 -0.58
CA LYS A 285 -12.27 18.28 -0.16
C LYS A 285 -11.42 18.55 -1.39
N VAL A 286 -11.06 19.81 -1.61
CA VAL A 286 -10.21 20.24 -2.72
C VAL A 286 -8.88 20.71 -2.17
N PHE A 287 -7.80 20.29 -2.83
CA PHE A 287 -6.44 20.77 -2.62
C PHE A 287 -5.81 21.18 -3.94
N THR A 288 -5.00 22.23 -3.92
CA THR A 288 -4.10 22.54 -5.05
C THR A 288 -2.89 21.61 -5.05
N ALA A 289 -2.19 21.51 -6.18
CA ALA A 289 -0.96 20.74 -6.29
C ALA A 289 0.04 21.12 -5.18
N SER A 290 0.26 22.41 -4.95
CA SER A 290 1.17 22.91 -3.93
C SER A 290 0.75 22.53 -2.51
N GLN A 291 -0.55 22.53 -2.20
CA GLN A 291 -1.07 22.07 -0.88
C GLN A 291 -0.85 20.55 -0.67
N LEU A 292 -0.70 19.80 -1.74
CA LEU A 292 -0.33 18.38 -1.72
C LEU A 292 1.19 18.15 -1.70
N GLY A 293 1.99 19.22 -1.82
CA GLY A 293 3.44 19.17 -1.92
C GLY A 293 3.92 18.65 -3.28
N LEU A 294 3.12 18.91 -4.33
CA LEU A 294 3.39 18.56 -5.71
C LEU A 294 3.52 19.84 -6.56
N GLU A 295 4.16 19.72 -7.69
CA GLU A 295 4.28 20.80 -8.66
C GLU A 295 3.13 20.77 -9.67
N GLY A 296 2.75 21.94 -10.20
CA GLY A 296 1.73 22.08 -11.21
C GLY A 296 0.66 23.12 -10.85
N GLU A 297 -0.08 23.57 -11.86
CA GLU A 297 -1.19 24.54 -11.75
C GLU A 297 -2.54 23.83 -11.80
N TRP A 298 -2.70 22.75 -11.04
CA TRP A 298 -3.92 21.95 -11.00
C TRP A 298 -4.43 21.80 -9.57
N SER A 299 -5.67 21.37 -9.45
CA SER A 299 -6.32 21.03 -8.19
C SER A 299 -6.86 19.60 -8.24
N ALA A 300 -6.95 18.99 -7.07
CA ALA A 300 -7.56 17.67 -6.92
C ALA A 300 -8.71 17.72 -5.92
N ALA A 301 -9.84 17.13 -6.28
CA ALA A 301 -11.01 16.96 -5.44
C ALA A 301 -11.16 15.51 -4.99
N PHE A 302 -11.51 15.35 -3.74
CA PHE A 302 -11.64 14.04 -3.08
C PHE A 302 -13.02 13.92 -2.42
N PRO A 303 -13.81 12.88 -2.75
CA PRO A 303 -15.04 12.57 -2.05
C PRO A 303 -14.77 12.23 -0.59
N GLN A 304 -15.61 12.75 0.31
CA GLN A 304 -15.53 12.43 1.73
C GLN A 304 -16.29 11.13 2.05
N GLY A 305 -15.88 10.48 3.15
CA GLY A 305 -16.53 9.26 3.62
C GLY A 305 -16.41 8.10 2.60
N LEU A 306 -17.52 7.42 2.39
CA LEU A 306 -17.65 6.30 1.42
C LEU A 306 -18.03 6.76 0.01
N SER A 307 -18.25 8.05 -0.21
CA SER A 307 -18.67 8.57 -1.52
C SER A 307 -17.59 8.37 -2.58
N MET A 308 -18.01 8.19 -3.83
CA MET A 308 -17.12 8.02 -4.97
C MET A 308 -17.71 8.65 -6.23
N PHE A 309 -16.87 9.02 -7.18
CA PHE A 309 -17.32 9.54 -8.48
C PHE A 309 -17.88 8.43 -9.36
N ARG A 310 -18.91 8.79 -10.16
CA ARG A 310 -19.44 7.90 -11.19
C ARG A 310 -18.37 7.65 -12.26
N GLN A 311 -18.05 6.39 -12.51
CA GLN A 311 -17.10 5.96 -13.54
C GLN A 311 -17.60 4.67 -14.18
N LYS A 312 -17.65 4.65 -15.53
CA LYS A 312 -18.05 3.46 -16.28
C LYS A 312 -16.92 2.43 -16.32
N GLY A 313 -17.27 1.14 -16.17
CA GLY A 313 -16.36 0.03 -16.44
C GLY A 313 -15.34 -0.30 -15.35
N SER A 314 -15.31 0.44 -14.24
CA SER A 314 -14.43 0.11 -13.10
C SER A 314 -15.19 -0.51 -11.94
N GLY A 315 -14.50 -1.31 -11.10
CA GLY A 315 -15.01 -1.87 -9.86
C GLY A 315 -15.55 -0.80 -8.90
N LYS A 316 -16.31 -1.22 -7.91
CA LYS A 316 -16.92 -0.33 -6.92
C LYS A 316 -16.60 -0.77 -5.49
N ARG A 317 -16.23 -2.03 -5.28
CA ARG A 317 -15.97 -2.60 -3.96
C ARG A 317 -14.57 -2.32 -3.46
N PHE A 318 -13.60 -2.41 -4.35
CA PHE A 318 -12.21 -2.06 -4.12
C PHE A 318 -11.92 -0.73 -4.80
N VAL A 319 -11.62 0.30 -4.03
CA VAL A 319 -11.33 1.64 -4.58
C VAL A 319 -10.19 2.30 -3.81
N HIS A 320 -9.37 3.04 -4.53
CA HIS A 320 -8.25 3.82 -3.99
C HIS A 320 -8.14 5.17 -4.69
N GLY A 321 -7.19 6.00 -4.28
CA GLY A 321 -6.98 7.33 -4.84
C GLY A 321 -7.48 8.45 -3.94
N GLY A 322 -8.27 8.13 -2.92
CA GLY A 322 -8.88 9.09 -2.00
C GLY A 322 -8.07 9.35 -0.74
N LEU A 323 -8.74 9.99 0.20
CA LEU A 323 -8.15 10.50 1.43
C LEU A 323 -8.62 9.77 2.70
N SER A 324 -9.29 8.61 2.59
CA SER A 324 -9.63 7.84 3.79
C SER A 324 -8.39 7.26 4.47
N LEU A 325 -8.44 7.04 5.78
CA LEU A 325 -7.32 6.43 6.52
C LEU A 325 -6.89 5.09 5.90
N HIS A 326 -7.85 4.32 5.37
CA HIS A 326 -7.57 3.05 4.70
C HIS A 326 -6.78 3.19 3.41
N GLU A 327 -6.83 4.37 2.77
CA GLU A 327 -6.12 4.67 1.52
C GLU A 327 -4.76 5.32 1.79
N VAL A 328 -4.65 6.18 2.85
CA VAL A 328 -3.49 7.05 3.06
C VAL A 328 -2.57 6.67 4.22
N VAL A 329 -2.96 5.74 5.09
CA VAL A 329 -2.03 5.23 6.10
C VAL A 329 -1.21 4.10 5.50
N VAL A 330 0.01 4.42 5.08
CA VAL A 330 0.92 3.50 4.40
C VAL A 330 1.84 2.84 5.43
N PRO A 331 1.95 1.52 5.45
CA PRO A 331 2.80 0.80 6.40
C PRO A 331 4.28 0.87 6.04
N VAL A 332 5.14 0.74 7.05
CA VAL A 332 6.56 0.40 6.91
C VAL A 332 6.89 -0.70 7.91
N ILE A 333 7.08 -1.91 7.43
CA ILE A 333 7.55 -3.04 8.24
C ILE A 333 9.06 -3.11 8.10
N ARG A 334 9.77 -3.00 9.21
CA ARG A 334 11.23 -3.20 9.30
C ARG A 334 11.50 -4.61 9.80
N ILE A 335 12.23 -5.38 9.01
CA ILE A 335 12.60 -6.76 9.33
C ILE A 335 14.12 -6.83 9.34
N ASN A 336 14.69 -7.18 10.50
CA ASN A 336 16.11 -7.37 10.67
C ASN A 336 16.37 -8.82 11.04
N LYS A 337 17.25 -9.49 10.28
CA LYS A 337 17.71 -10.83 10.64
C LYS A 337 18.68 -10.74 11.80
N SER A 338 18.32 -11.33 12.95
CA SER A 338 19.24 -11.55 14.08
C SER A 338 20.29 -12.60 13.73
N ARG A 339 21.47 -12.53 14.36
CA ARG A 339 22.52 -13.55 14.25
C ARG A 339 22.39 -14.60 15.37
N ALA A 340 21.63 -14.30 16.41
CA ALA A 340 21.35 -15.22 17.51
C ALA A 340 20.08 -16.01 17.20
N ASP A 341 20.07 -17.28 17.56
CA ASP A 341 18.84 -18.08 17.65
C ASP A 341 18.12 -17.63 18.93
N ASP A 342 17.15 -16.74 18.80
CA ASP A 342 16.35 -16.24 19.93
C ASP A 342 15.16 -17.16 20.28
N LEU A 343 15.09 -18.34 19.67
CA LEU A 343 14.07 -19.35 19.97
C LEU A 343 14.71 -20.44 20.84
N ASP A 344 14.35 -20.45 22.13
CA ASP A 344 14.52 -21.63 22.97
C ASP A 344 13.53 -22.70 22.48
N GLU A 345 14.01 -23.93 22.27
CA GLU A 345 13.13 -25.08 22.06
C GLU A 345 12.32 -25.30 23.37
N VAL A 346 11.01 -25.04 23.27
CA VAL A 346 10.11 -25.35 24.37
C VAL A 346 9.72 -26.82 24.24
N GLU A 347 10.22 -27.69 25.14
CA GLU A 347 9.69 -29.04 25.31
C GLU A 347 8.25 -28.94 25.83
N VAL A 348 7.30 -29.36 25.03
CA VAL A 348 5.89 -29.45 25.43
C VAL A 348 5.63 -30.85 25.92
N GLU A 349 5.57 -31.03 27.23
CA GLU A 349 5.11 -32.28 27.83
C GLU A 349 3.57 -32.29 27.92
N VAL A 350 2.93 -33.16 27.17
CA VAL A 350 1.47 -33.35 27.26
C VAL A 350 1.18 -34.21 28.52
N ILE A 351 0.83 -33.53 29.60
CA ILE A 351 0.34 -34.23 30.79
C ILE A 351 -1.10 -34.67 30.53
N ALA A 352 -1.27 -35.91 30.06
CA ALA A 352 -2.60 -36.53 30.00
C ALA A 352 -3.03 -36.84 31.44
N THR A 353 -4.03 -36.11 31.95
CA THR A 353 -4.75 -36.50 33.17
C THR A 353 -5.64 -37.67 32.78
N PRO A 354 -5.45 -38.86 33.39
CA PRO A 354 -6.39 -40.00 33.20
C PRO A 354 -7.75 -39.66 33.81
N PRO A 355 -8.86 -40.20 33.23
CA PRO A 355 -10.23 -39.93 33.62
C PRO A 355 -10.57 -40.32 35.06
#